data_03d01b0b8fbc28ffe448029887f1be93
#
_entry.id   03d01b0b8fbc28ffe448029887f1be93
#
_cell.length_a   1.000
_cell.length_b   1.000
_cell.length_c   1.000
_cell.angle_alpha   90.00
_cell.angle_beta   90.00
_cell.angle_gamma   90.00
#
_symmetry.space_group_name_H-M   'P 1'
#
loop_
_entity.id
_entity.type
_entity.pdbx_description
1 polymer ?
#
loop_
_entity_poly.entity_id
_entity_poly.type
_entity_poly.pdbx_seq_one_letter_code
_entity_poly.pdbx_strand_id
1 'polypeptide(L)'
;MKNKMKRMAFVGGATLLGIALVLFFIFLGNRSSGPISEILTTLGNKVTDVEHNLLIRGRIPKRVKALHWFENKRNNPDFLRYPDTLLLGVYDNNYIKSFDNIIHFDKMLKAPLPLIQVYVAWGEKDNEKFPMLYAKAIYDLGSLPLITWEPWLNDFDREKHHLPKVTDPNKNGMKAVAKGKYDFYIEKWAENAKAFGHIIFIRLGHEMNDPYRYPWGPQNNKPEEFIAAWQHVVQVFKNRNAYNVIWVWAPQPAYLHYKEYYPGNRYVDWVGVAALNYGTVAPWSKWWSFKEIFGNYYNRLAVFGKPLMITEMGSLTVGGNRTQWFKQAFDSLPEKYPQLRSVLFFNDNNDNTTLNKSLDWSILYDTATCKAIRTSIRTTWKFSPEKQETDTIR
;
A
#
# COMPACT_ATOMS: atom_id res chain seq x y z
N MET A 1 45.51 -35.54 1.63
CA MET A 1 45.95 -34.24 2.20
C MET A 1 46.14 -33.14 1.14
N LYS A 2 46.88 -33.34 0.04
CA LYS A 2 47.15 -32.28 -0.99
C LYS A 2 45.90 -31.58 -1.58
N ASN A 3 44.78 -32.27 -1.81
CA ASN A 3 43.57 -31.66 -2.37
C ASN A 3 42.79 -30.81 -1.37
N LYS A 4 42.88 -31.08 -0.06
CA LYS A 4 42.25 -30.30 0.99
C LYS A 4 42.97 -28.98 1.19
N MET A 5 44.30 -28.97 1.15
CA MET A 5 45.15 -27.79 1.20
C MET A 5 44.93 -26.87 -0.02
N LYS A 6 44.83 -27.44 -1.23
CA LYS A 6 44.54 -26.64 -2.44
C LYS A 6 43.16 -25.96 -2.39
N ARG A 7 42.12 -26.65 -1.87
CA ARG A 7 40.80 -26.05 -1.67
C ARG A 7 40.81 -24.94 -0.61
N MET A 8 41.52 -25.17 0.51
CA MET A 8 41.66 -24.12 1.54
C MET A 8 42.43 -22.90 1.03
N ALA A 9 43.48 -23.10 0.24
CA ALA A 9 44.23 -21.99 -0.37
C ALA A 9 43.38 -21.23 -1.41
N PHE A 10 42.57 -21.95 -2.18
CA PHE A 10 41.66 -21.30 -3.15
C PHE A 10 40.55 -20.50 -2.45
N VAL A 11 39.90 -21.05 -1.43
CA VAL A 11 38.88 -20.34 -0.64
C VAL A 11 39.51 -19.15 0.10
N GLY A 12 40.66 -19.32 0.73
CA GLY A 12 41.38 -18.23 1.38
C GLY A 12 41.76 -17.10 0.41
N GLY A 13 42.27 -17.47 -0.79
CA GLY A 13 42.57 -16.49 -1.85
C GLY A 13 41.34 -15.75 -2.36
N ALA A 14 40.23 -16.43 -2.59
CA ALA A 14 38.98 -15.82 -3.03
C ALA A 14 38.41 -14.89 -1.95
N THR A 15 38.50 -15.26 -0.66
CA THR A 15 38.05 -14.40 0.45
C THR A 15 38.93 -13.16 0.58
N LEU A 16 40.24 -13.29 0.47
CA LEU A 16 41.15 -12.13 0.50
C LEU A 16 40.96 -11.20 -0.69
N LEU A 17 40.71 -11.75 -1.88
CA LEU A 17 40.37 -10.94 -3.06
C LEU A 17 39.05 -10.20 -2.90
N GLY A 18 38.03 -10.85 -2.32
CA GLY A 18 36.75 -10.24 -2.00
C GLY A 18 36.89 -9.07 -1.01
N ILE A 19 37.66 -9.28 0.07
CA ILE A 19 37.95 -8.23 1.06
C ILE A 19 38.72 -7.08 0.43
N ALA A 20 39.75 -7.38 -0.38
CA ALA A 20 40.53 -6.36 -1.07
C ALA A 20 39.69 -5.53 -2.05
N LEU A 21 38.75 -6.16 -2.78
CA LEU A 21 37.80 -5.47 -3.64
C LEU A 21 36.85 -4.58 -2.83
N VAL A 22 36.32 -5.05 -1.73
CA VAL A 22 35.44 -4.24 -0.86
C VAL A 22 36.19 -3.04 -0.29
N LEU A 23 37.40 -3.22 0.23
CA LEU A 23 38.26 -2.13 0.74
C LEU A 23 38.65 -1.15 -0.37
N PHE A 24 38.95 -1.65 -1.56
CA PHE A 24 39.22 -0.83 -2.74
C PHE A 24 38.01 0.04 -3.12
N PHE A 25 36.80 -0.52 -3.12
CA PHE A 25 35.57 0.23 -3.40
C PHE A 25 35.21 1.21 -2.30
N ILE A 26 35.47 0.91 -1.02
CA ILE A 26 35.30 1.85 0.09
C ILE A 26 36.30 3.01 -0.05
N PHE A 27 37.56 2.74 -0.40
CA PHE A 27 38.60 3.77 -0.60
C PHE A 27 38.28 4.69 -1.78
N LEU A 28 37.73 4.12 -2.86
CA LEU A 28 37.32 4.90 -4.05
C LEU A 28 36.01 5.66 -3.82
N GLY A 29 35.05 5.10 -3.07
CA GLY A 29 33.77 5.76 -2.75
C GLY A 29 33.92 7.03 -1.92
N ASN A 30 35.04 7.18 -1.18
CA ASN A 30 35.35 8.40 -0.39
C ASN A 30 35.96 9.54 -1.22
N ARG A 31 36.22 9.36 -2.51
CA ARG A 31 37.07 10.32 -3.28
C ARG A 31 36.50 10.87 -4.57
N SER A 32 35.38 10.47 -5.11
CA SER A 32 34.94 11.05 -6.39
C SER A 32 33.47 10.84 -6.80
N SER A 33 32.88 11.89 -7.27
CA SER A 33 31.90 11.95 -8.33
C SER A 33 32.57 11.65 -9.68
N GLY A 34 32.83 10.37 -10.02
CA GLY A 34 33.56 9.99 -11.24
C GLY A 34 32.99 8.71 -11.86
N PRO A 35 33.59 8.14 -12.93
CA PRO A 35 33.09 7.01 -13.70
C PRO A 35 32.78 5.75 -12.87
N ILE A 36 33.29 5.63 -11.65
CA ILE A 36 33.02 4.53 -10.74
C ILE A 36 31.61 4.64 -10.12
N SER A 37 31.12 5.86 -9.88
CA SER A 37 29.74 6.06 -9.43
C SER A 37 28.75 5.60 -10.51
N GLU A 38 29.09 5.79 -11.76
CA GLU A 38 28.32 5.34 -12.92
C GLU A 38 28.29 3.82 -13.06
N ILE A 39 29.44 3.17 -12.83
CA ILE A 39 29.56 1.69 -12.80
C ILE A 39 28.77 1.11 -11.62
N LEU A 40 28.88 1.69 -10.42
CA LEU A 40 28.13 1.24 -9.24
C LEU A 40 26.62 1.46 -9.41
N THR A 41 26.22 2.58 -10.01
CA THR A 41 24.82 2.83 -10.35
C THR A 41 24.31 1.83 -11.40
N THR A 42 25.12 1.52 -12.41
CA THR A 42 24.79 0.53 -13.44
C THR A 42 24.69 -0.89 -12.87
N LEU A 43 25.59 -1.26 -11.96
CA LEU A 43 25.53 -2.53 -11.25
C LEU A 43 24.32 -2.61 -10.31
N GLY A 44 24.05 -1.53 -9.57
CA GLY A 44 22.86 -1.40 -8.73
C GLY A 44 21.57 -1.55 -9.55
N ASN A 45 21.50 -0.89 -10.70
CA ASN A 45 20.35 -1.02 -11.61
C ASN A 45 20.17 -2.46 -12.14
N LYS A 46 21.27 -3.15 -12.50
CA LYS A 46 21.21 -4.55 -12.93
C LYS A 46 20.77 -5.50 -11.83
N VAL A 47 21.21 -5.28 -10.58
CA VAL A 47 20.73 -6.06 -9.42
C VAL A 47 19.25 -5.82 -9.22
N THR A 48 18.79 -4.57 -9.28
CA THR A 48 17.37 -4.21 -9.20
C THR A 48 16.54 -4.85 -10.30
N ASP A 49 17.05 -4.88 -11.54
CA ASP A 49 16.37 -5.55 -12.67
C ASP A 49 16.27 -7.06 -12.47
N VAL A 50 17.30 -7.71 -11.91
CA VAL A 50 17.26 -9.13 -11.58
C VAL A 50 16.25 -9.42 -10.48
N GLU A 51 16.25 -8.61 -9.42
CA GLU A 51 15.27 -8.72 -8.32
C GLU A 51 13.84 -8.52 -8.84
N HIS A 52 13.62 -7.50 -9.67
CA HIS A 52 12.34 -7.24 -10.31
C HIS A 52 11.85 -8.44 -11.14
N ASN A 53 12.72 -8.99 -11.99
CA ASN A 53 12.40 -10.16 -12.80
C ASN A 53 12.09 -11.40 -11.95
N LEU A 54 12.77 -11.58 -10.82
CA LEU A 54 12.48 -12.69 -9.89
C LEU A 54 11.11 -12.55 -9.23
N LEU A 55 10.70 -11.32 -8.86
CA LEU A 55 9.39 -11.07 -8.26
C LEU A 55 8.23 -11.40 -9.19
N ILE A 56 8.37 -11.16 -10.50
CA ILE A 56 7.27 -11.28 -11.48
C ILE A 56 7.46 -12.40 -12.53
N ARG A 57 8.51 -13.21 -12.40
CA ARG A 57 8.94 -14.19 -13.40
C ARG A 57 7.81 -15.09 -13.91
N GLY A 58 7.62 -15.09 -15.23
CA GLY A 58 6.69 -15.97 -15.93
C GLY A 58 5.20 -15.71 -15.71
N ARG A 59 4.85 -14.63 -14.99
CA ARG A 59 3.47 -14.35 -14.56
C ARG A 59 2.76 -13.30 -15.39
N ILE A 60 3.53 -12.40 -16.02
CA ILE A 60 3.04 -11.22 -16.73
C ILE A 60 2.03 -11.56 -17.84
N PRO A 61 2.32 -12.45 -18.83
CA PRO A 61 1.50 -12.50 -20.04
C PRO A 61 0.04 -12.86 -19.80
N LYS A 62 -0.23 -13.83 -18.90
CA LYS A 62 -1.61 -14.25 -18.61
C LYS A 62 -2.38 -13.23 -17.78
N ARG A 63 -1.70 -12.60 -16.81
CA ARG A 63 -2.32 -11.63 -15.93
C ARG A 63 -2.64 -10.33 -16.64
N VAL A 64 -1.69 -9.81 -17.44
CA VAL A 64 -1.87 -8.60 -18.22
C VAL A 64 -3.00 -8.80 -19.25
N LYS A 65 -3.07 -9.95 -19.93
CA LYS A 65 -4.19 -10.27 -20.81
C LYS A 65 -5.54 -10.23 -20.09
N ALA A 66 -5.62 -10.75 -18.87
CA ALA A 66 -6.85 -10.75 -18.09
C ALA A 66 -7.20 -9.35 -17.52
N LEU A 67 -6.22 -8.43 -17.41
CA LEU A 67 -6.40 -7.02 -17.06
C LEU A 67 -6.45 -6.10 -18.29
N HIS A 68 -6.61 -6.63 -19.51
CA HIS A 68 -6.65 -5.81 -20.73
C HIS A 68 -7.71 -4.69 -20.67
N TRP A 69 -8.87 -4.97 -20.06
CA TRP A 69 -9.92 -3.97 -19.83
C TRP A 69 -9.46 -2.77 -18.99
N PHE A 70 -8.44 -2.96 -18.13
CA PHE A 70 -7.88 -1.94 -17.24
C PHE A 70 -6.67 -1.22 -17.87
N GLU A 71 -6.05 -1.76 -18.89
CA GLU A 71 -4.79 -1.27 -19.49
C GLU A 71 -4.85 0.22 -19.89
N ASN A 72 -5.88 0.62 -20.63
CA ASN A 72 -6.07 2.02 -21.00
C ASN A 72 -6.57 2.87 -19.82
N LYS A 73 -7.35 2.29 -18.93
CA LYS A 73 -7.94 2.97 -17.77
C LYS A 73 -6.92 3.28 -16.69
N ARG A 74 -5.92 2.43 -16.49
CA ARG A 74 -4.88 2.62 -15.45
C ARG A 74 -3.96 3.82 -15.71
N ASN A 75 -3.94 4.36 -16.93
CA ASN A 75 -3.17 5.55 -17.29
C ASN A 75 -4.05 6.81 -17.38
N ASN A 76 -5.34 6.69 -17.10
CA ASN A 76 -6.29 7.81 -17.13
C ASN A 76 -6.58 8.31 -15.69
N PRO A 77 -6.02 9.44 -15.27
CA PRO A 77 -6.22 9.97 -13.93
C PRO A 77 -7.67 10.37 -13.65
N ASP A 78 -8.43 10.81 -14.64
CA ASP A 78 -9.82 11.22 -14.45
C ASP A 78 -10.72 10.01 -14.19
N PHE A 79 -10.51 8.92 -14.94
CA PHE A 79 -11.16 7.65 -14.64
C PHE A 79 -10.82 7.17 -13.23
N LEU A 80 -9.53 7.21 -12.85
CA LEU A 80 -9.08 6.69 -11.55
C LEU A 80 -9.51 7.57 -10.37
N ARG A 81 -9.80 8.86 -10.59
CA ARG A 81 -10.38 9.73 -9.55
C ARG A 81 -11.86 9.47 -9.31
N TYR A 82 -12.59 8.96 -10.28
CA TYR A 82 -13.98 8.57 -10.12
C TYR A 82 -14.37 7.45 -11.09
N PRO A 83 -13.96 6.19 -10.83
CA PRO A 83 -14.24 5.11 -11.75
C PRO A 83 -15.73 4.78 -11.84
N ASP A 84 -16.17 4.38 -13.03
CA ASP A 84 -17.52 3.89 -13.31
C ASP A 84 -17.72 2.42 -12.90
N THR A 85 -16.64 1.76 -12.50
CA THR A 85 -16.60 0.34 -12.12
C THR A 85 -15.97 0.15 -10.75
N LEU A 86 -16.16 -1.04 -10.16
CA LEU A 86 -15.50 -1.39 -8.91
C LEU A 86 -14.07 -1.88 -9.18
N LEU A 87 -13.10 -1.24 -8.56
CA LEU A 87 -11.71 -1.67 -8.56
C LEU A 87 -11.46 -2.59 -7.38
N LEU A 88 -11.20 -3.87 -7.64
CA LEU A 88 -10.77 -4.80 -6.61
C LEU A 88 -9.26 -4.66 -6.36
N GLY A 89 -8.84 -4.91 -5.15
CA GLY A 89 -7.42 -4.88 -4.80
C GLY A 89 -7.09 -5.83 -3.66
N VAL A 90 -5.82 -5.91 -3.33
CA VAL A 90 -5.33 -6.77 -2.25
C VAL A 90 -4.07 -6.21 -1.61
N TYR A 91 -3.97 -6.37 -0.31
CA TYR A 91 -2.72 -6.41 0.43
C TYR A 91 -2.38 -7.86 0.78
N ASP A 92 -1.15 -8.25 0.60
CA ASP A 92 -0.61 -9.55 1.06
C ASP A 92 0.75 -9.33 1.69
N ASN A 93 0.92 -9.69 2.95
CA ASN A 93 2.15 -9.43 3.71
C ASN A 93 3.40 -10.16 3.16
N ASN A 94 3.22 -11.12 2.26
CA ASN A 94 4.32 -11.81 1.59
C ASN A 94 4.83 -11.10 0.31
N TYR A 95 4.25 -9.96 -0.09
CA TYR A 95 4.65 -9.26 -1.32
C TYR A 95 6.15 -8.93 -1.37
N ILE A 96 6.78 -8.74 -0.21
CA ILE A 96 8.23 -8.48 -0.09
C ILE A 96 9.05 -9.63 -0.67
N LYS A 97 8.56 -10.87 -0.58
CA LYS A 97 9.24 -12.08 -1.08
C LYS A 97 8.77 -12.44 -2.48
N SER A 98 7.48 -12.31 -2.75
CA SER A 98 6.88 -12.78 -4.00
C SER A 98 5.44 -12.31 -4.13
N PHE A 99 4.96 -12.16 -5.37
CA PHE A 99 3.55 -11.93 -5.70
C PHE A 99 2.77 -13.24 -5.94
N ASP A 100 3.32 -14.40 -5.58
CA ASP A 100 2.67 -15.69 -5.82
C ASP A 100 1.31 -15.82 -5.16
N ASN A 101 1.18 -15.32 -3.94
CA ASN A 101 -0.07 -15.33 -3.20
C ASN A 101 -1.15 -14.50 -3.93
N ILE A 102 -0.78 -13.31 -4.42
CA ILE A 102 -1.68 -12.44 -5.16
C ILE A 102 -2.13 -13.11 -6.46
N ILE A 103 -1.20 -13.71 -7.19
CA ILE A 103 -1.51 -14.47 -8.42
C ILE A 103 -2.40 -15.69 -8.14
N HIS A 104 -2.18 -16.35 -7.00
CA HIS A 104 -3.05 -17.44 -6.56
C HIS A 104 -4.46 -16.92 -6.25
N PHE A 105 -4.57 -15.80 -5.57
CA PHE A 105 -5.83 -15.18 -5.22
C PHE A 105 -6.64 -14.73 -6.45
N ASP A 106 -5.98 -14.13 -7.45
CA ASP A 106 -6.59 -13.84 -8.76
C ASP A 106 -7.27 -15.09 -9.36
N LYS A 107 -6.57 -16.24 -9.32
CA LYS A 107 -7.11 -17.51 -9.83
C LYS A 107 -8.31 -17.99 -9.02
N MET A 108 -8.25 -17.86 -7.70
CA MET A 108 -9.35 -18.25 -6.81
C MET A 108 -10.60 -17.41 -7.04
N LEU A 109 -10.43 -16.11 -7.20
CA LEU A 109 -11.52 -15.19 -7.52
C LEU A 109 -11.97 -15.26 -8.98
N LYS A 110 -11.12 -15.80 -9.89
CA LYS A 110 -11.26 -15.71 -11.35
C LYS A 110 -11.41 -14.26 -11.82
N ALA A 111 -10.78 -13.34 -11.12
CA ALA A 111 -10.74 -11.92 -11.42
C ALA A 111 -9.37 -11.37 -11.00
N PRO A 112 -8.53 -10.93 -11.93
CA PRO A 112 -7.27 -10.29 -11.59
C PRO A 112 -7.54 -8.93 -10.95
N LEU A 113 -6.73 -8.59 -9.96
CA LEU A 113 -6.95 -7.43 -9.12
C LEU A 113 -6.22 -6.20 -9.67
N PRO A 114 -6.93 -5.13 -10.06
CA PRO A 114 -6.34 -3.90 -10.60
C PRO A 114 -5.51 -3.10 -9.59
N LEU A 115 -5.69 -3.29 -8.28
CA LEU A 115 -4.93 -2.60 -7.25
C LEU A 115 -4.15 -3.58 -6.37
N ILE A 116 -2.89 -3.25 -6.08
CA ILE A 116 -2.07 -3.98 -5.09
C ILE A 116 -1.54 -2.98 -4.08
N GLN A 117 -1.83 -3.24 -2.81
CA GLN A 117 -1.45 -2.36 -1.71
C GLN A 117 -0.13 -2.82 -1.07
N VAL A 118 0.69 -1.83 -0.71
CA VAL A 118 1.92 -2.00 0.05
C VAL A 118 1.98 -0.96 1.18
N TYR A 119 2.66 -1.28 2.28
CA TYR A 119 2.86 -0.36 3.40
C TYR A 119 4.31 0.12 3.43
N VAL A 120 4.49 1.40 3.67
CA VAL A 120 5.81 2.01 3.81
C VAL A 120 5.80 3.03 4.94
N ALA A 121 6.57 2.76 5.98
CA ALA A 121 6.83 3.72 7.04
C ALA A 121 7.75 4.85 6.55
N TRP A 122 7.65 6.04 7.15
CA TRP A 122 8.66 7.08 6.95
C TRP A 122 9.93 6.74 7.70
N GLY A 123 11.08 7.00 7.08
CA GLY A 123 12.38 6.77 7.68
C GLY A 123 13.51 6.71 6.65
N GLU A 124 14.71 6.33 7.11
CA GLU A 124 15.91 6.33 6.27
C GLU A 124 16.34 4.94 5.80
N LYS A 125 15.75 3.86 6.33
CA LYS A 125 16.06 2.48 5.91
C LYS A 125 15.59 2.25 4.46
N ASP A 126 16.13 1.27 3.79
CA ASP A 126 15.83 1.01 2.38
C ASP A 126 14.35 0.66 2.15
N ASN A 127 13.72 -0.04 3.07
CA ASN A 127 12.28 -0.35 3.03
C ASN A 127 11.37 0.82 3.43
N GLU A 128 11.93 1.95 3.88
CA GLU A 128 11.22 3.18 4.25
C GLU A 128 11.31 4.25 3.15
N LYS A 129 12.03 3.97 2.08
CA LYS A 129 12.13 4.81 0.88
C LYS A 129 10.97 4.50 -0.07
N PHE A 130 10.84 5.32 -1.12
CA PHE A 130 9.87 5.05 -2.19
C PHE A 130 10.10 3.64 -2.75
N PRO A 131 9.08 2.76 -2.77
CA PRO A 131 9.24 1.34 -3.09
C PRO A 131 9.29 1.09 -4.60
N MET A 132 10.28 1.67 -5.29
CA MET A 132 10.41 1.67 -6.76
C MET A 132 10.36 0.27 -7.36
N LEU A 133 11.05 -0.70 -6.74
CA LEU A 133 11.08 -2.09 -7.19
C LEU A 133 9.67 -2.69 -7.21
N TYR A 134 8.95 -2.55 -6.09
CA TYR A 134 7.59 -3.10 -5.96
C TYR A 134 6.58 -2.34 -6.83
N ALA A 135 6.70 -1.01 -6.92
CA ALA A 135 5.83 -0.20 -7.76
C ALA A 135 5.93 -0.61 -9.24
N LYS A 136 7.16 -0.78 -9.75
CA LYS A 136 7.40 -1.30 -11.12
C LYS A 136 6.85 -2.71 -11.30
N ALA A 137 7.15 -3.63 -10.37
CA ALA A 137 6.66 -5.01 -10.44
C ALA A 137 5.13 -5.08 -10.46
N ILE A 138 4.45 -4.29 -9.63
CA ILE A 138 2.99 -4.18 -9.59
C ILE A 138 2.46 -3.65 -10.93
N TYR A 139 3.09 -2.62 -11.49
CA TYR A 139 2.67 -2.04 -12.76
C TYR A 139 2.86 -3.02 -13.92
N ASP A 140 3.97 -3.74 -13.97
CA ASP A 140 4.26 -4.75 -15.00
C ASP A 140 3.33 -5.97 -14.89
N LEU A 141 2.86 -6.28 -13.69
CA LEU A 141 1.78 -7.25 -13.46
C LEU A 141 0.40 -6.76 -13.96
N GLY A 142 0.28 -5.53 -14.47
CA GLY A 142 -0.94 -4.94 -15.00
C GLY A 142 -1.79 -4.18 -13.95
N SER A 143 -1.36 -4.13 -12.70
CA SER A 143 -2.03 -3.42 -11.60
C SER A 143 -1.44 -2.03 -11.36
N LEU A 144 -2.09 -1.25 -10.49
CA LEU A 144 -1.55 -0.01 -9.94
C LEU A 144 -1.20 -0.19 -8.45
N PRO A 145 -0.10 0.40 -8.00
CA PRO A 145 0.25 0.38 -6.58
C PRO A 145 -0.63 1.35 -5.78
N LEU A 146 -1.11 0.89 -4.63
CA LEU A 146 -1.63 1.74 -3.56
C LEU A 146 -0.64 1.68 -2.41
N ILE A 147 -0.03 2.80 -2.08
CA ILE A 147 0.98 2.88 -1.03
C ILE A 147 0.33 3.48 0.22
N THR A 148 0.25 2.69 1.29
CA THR A 148 -0.04 3.22 2.62
C THR A 148 1.25 3.79 3.18
N TRP A 149 1.29 5.12 3.34
CA TRP A 149 2.48 5.86 3.69
C TRP A 149 2.34 6.45 5.09
N GLU A 150 3.10 5.88 6.01
CA GLU A 150 2.92 6.03 7.45
C GLU A 150 3.98 6.97 8.04
N PRO A 151 3.60 8.16 8.53
CA PRO A 151 4.55 9.16 9.02
C PRO A 151 5.09 8.83 10.43
N TRP A 152 5.92 7.79 10.52
CA TRP A 152 6.71 7.47 11.70
C TRP A 152 7.93 8.40 11.77
N LEU A 153 7.97 9.33 12.74
CA LEU A 153 9.00 10.38 12.77
C LEU A 153 10.21 10.01 13.63
N ASN A 154 10.20 8.84 14.24
CA ASN A 154 11.30 8.36 15.12
C ASN A 154 12.50 7.83 14.32
N ASP A 155 12.32 7.39 13.07
CA ASP A 155 13.31 6.65 12.30
C ASP A 155 14.21 7.56 11.44
N PHE A 156 14.31 8.85 11.81
CA PHE A 156 15.19 9.81 11.17
C PHE A 156 16.37 10.20 12.06
N ASP A 157 17.57 10.28 11.47
CA ASP A 157 18.75 10.84 12.12
C ASP A 157 18.58 12.36 12.31
N ARG A 158 18.40 12.77 13.56
CA ARG A 158 18.03 14.13 13.93
C ARG A 158 19.19 15.12 13.79
N GLU A 159 20.43 14.66 14.00
CA GLU A 159 21.62 15.50 13.86
C GLU A 159 21.92 15.75 12.38
N LYS A 160 21.90 14.69 11.60
CA LYS A 160 22.13 14.74 10.14
C LYS A 160 21.15 15.68 9.43
N HIS A 161 19.88 15.66 9.84
CA HIS A 161 18.83 16.45 9.19
C HIS A 161 18.47 17.74 9.92
N HIS A 162 19.26 18.14 10.93
CA HIS A 162 19.01 19.33 11.73
C HIS A 162 17.59 19.44 12.28
N LEU A 163 17.01 18.27 12.65
CA LEU A 163 15.68 18.20 13.22
C LEU A 163 15.66 18.73 14.67
N PRO A 164 14.52 19.24 15.15
CA PRO A 164 14.43 19.78 16.50
C PRO A 164 14.84 18.74 17.56
N LYS A 165 15.63 19.14 18.54
CA LYS A 165 15.98 18.29 19.69
C LYS A 165 14.79 18.21 20.62
N VAL A 166 13.92 17.20 20.42
CA VAL A 166 12.75 16.92 21.25
C VAL A 166 12.83 15.47 21.75
N THR A 167 12.23 15.20 22.89
CA THR A 167 12.22 13.86 23.49
C THR A 167 11.38 12.89 22.66
N ASP A 168 10.24 13.36 22.17
CA ASP A 168 9.33 12.61 21.30
C ASP A 168 9.07 13.38 20.00
N PRO A 169 9.59 12.91 18.85
CA PRO A 169 9.36 13.54 17.54
C PRO A 169 7.91 13.53 17.09
N ASN A 170 7.10 12.62 17.57
CA ASN A 170 5.70 12.50 17.19
C ASN A 170 4.82 13.56 17.85
N LYS A 171 5.22 14.04 19.02
CA LYS A 171 4.49 15.11 19.72
C LYS A 171 4.60 16.43 18.95
N ASN A 172 3.47 16.94 18.47
CA ASN A 172 3.39 18.02 17.49
C ASN A 172 4.18 17.72 16.19
N GLY A 173 4.33 16.42 15.87
CA GLY A 173 5.11 15.98 14.71
C GLY A 173 4.49 16.44 13.39
N MET A 174 3.17 16.41 13.29
CA MET A 174 2.48 16.91 12.09
C MET A 174 2.68 18.41 11.91
N LYS A 175 2.76 19.19 12.98
CA LYS A 175 3.15 20.60 12.89
C LYS A 175 4.57 20.80 12.36
N ALA A 176 5.51 19.92 12.72
CA ALA A 176 6.87 19.96 12.18
C ALA A 176 6.90 19.60 10.68
N VAL A 177 6.11 18.60 10.26
CA VAL A 177 5.90 18.25 8.85
C VAL A 177 5.34 19.45 8.09
N ALA A 178 4.26 20.07 8.58
CA ALA A 178 3.65 21.26 7.97
C ALA A 178 4.61 22.45 7.82
N LYS A 179 5.63 22.54 8.67
CA LYS A 179 6.68 23.58 8.60
C LYS A 179 7.88 23.18 7.72
N GLY A 180 7.78 22.10 6.96
CA GLY A 180 8.82 21.66 6.03
C GLY A 180 10.05 21.02 6.70
N LYS A 181 9.98 20.63 7.99
CA LYS A 181 11.14 20.02 8.67
C LYS A 181 11.54 18.66 8.10
N TYR A 182 10.63 18.00 7.39
CA TYR A 182 10.82 16.70 6.75
C TYR A 182 10.84 16.77 5.22
N ASP A 183 11.01 17.98 4.63
CA ASP A 183 11.02 18.16 3.18
C ASP A 183 12.14 17.40 2.49
N PHE A 184 13.31 17.27 3.14
CA PHE A 184 14.41 16.45 2.65
C PHE A 184 14.00 15.01 2.29
N TYR A 185 13.02 14.45 2.99
CA TYR A 185 12.47 13.13 2.75
C TYR A 185 11.28 13.17 1.77
N ILE A 186 10.34 14.10 2.00
CA ILE A 186 9.11 14.22 1.19
C ILE A 186 9.45 14.59 -0.25
N GLU A 187 10.39 15.51 -0.48
CA GLU A 187 10.85 15.89 -1.81
C GLU A 187 11.47 14.72 -2.57
N LYS A 188 12.28 13.91 -1.89
CA LYS A 188 12.86 12.71 -2.47
C LYS A 188 11.82 11.68 -2.87
N TRP A 189 10.76 11.54 -2.06
CA TRP A 189 9.61 10.71 -2.40
C TRP A 189 8.86 11.23 -3.61
N ALA A 190 8.60 12.54 -3.68
CA ALA A 190 7.96 13.17 -4.82
C ALA A 190 8.77 13.00 -6.12
N GLU A 191 10.09 13.16 -6.06
CA GLU A 191 11.00 12.91 -7.19
C GLU A 191 10.93 11.46 -7.67
N ASN A 192 10.93 10.50 -6.75
CA ASN A 192 10.82 9.08 -7.10
C ASN A 192 9.43 8.71 -7.62
N ALA A 193 8.35 9.29 -7.06
CA ALA A 193 7.00 9.12 -7.59
C ALA A 193 6.90 9.64 -9.03
N LYS A 194 7.46 10.82 -9.30
CA LYS A 194 7.56 11.36 -10.67
C LYS A 194 8.38 10.45 -11.59
N ALA A 195 9.54 9.97 -11.11
CA ALA A 195 10.44 9.10 -11.87
C ALA A 195 9.81 7.72 -12.18
N PHE A 196 8.91 7.24 -11.32
CA PHE A 196 8.12 6.05 -11.61
C PHE A 196 7.26 6.23 -12.87
N GLY A 197 6.76 7.43 -13.13
CA GLY A 197 6.11 7.84 -14.39
C GLY A 197 4.70 7.29 -14.62
N HIS A 198 4.17 6.44 -13.72
CA HIS A 198 2.82 5.87 -13.78
C HIS A 198 2.01 6.31 -12.58
N ILE A 199 0.69 6.16 -12.66
CA ILE A 199 -0.19 6.57 -11.57
C ILE A 199 0.00 5.67 -10.36
N ILE A 200 0.05 6.29 -9.19
CA ILE A 200 0.07 5.65 -7.88
C ILE A 200 -1.03 6.22 -6.99
N PHE A 201 -1.59 5.37 -6.13
CA PHE A 201 -2.43 5.82 -5.03
C PHE A 201 -1.58 5.97 -3.77
N ILE A 202 -1.71 7.07 -3.04
CA ILE A 202 -1.05 7.26 -1.74
C ILE A 202 -2.11 7.46 -0.67
N ARG A 203 -2.12 6.55 0.31
CA ARG A 203 -2.89 6.64 1.55
C ARG A 203 -1.98 7.16 2.64
N LEU A 204 -1.93 8.48 2.83
CA LEU A 204 -1.04 9.13 3.78
C LEU A 204 -1.66 9.13 5.18
N GLY A 205 -0.92 8.70 6.20
CA GLY A 205 -1.29 8.85 7.61
C GLY A 205 -2.71 8.40 7.90
N HIS A 206 -3.05 7.17 7.55
CA HIS A 206 -4.40 6.62 7.71
C HIS A 206 -4.83 6.57 9.18
N GLU A 207 -6.14 6.50 9.42
CA GLU A 207 -6.76 6.43 10.75
C GLU A 207 -6.28 7.53 11.71
N MET A 208 -6.04 8.73 11.17
CA MET A 208 -5.46 9.88 11.86
C MET A 208 -6.29 10.39 13.05
N ASN A 209 -7.51 9.96 13.19
CA ASN A 209 -8.40 10.29 14.31
C ASN A 209 -8.48 9.16 15.36
N ASP A 210 -7.69 8.08 15.21
CA ASP A 210 -7.58 7.03 16.23
C ASP A 210 -6.74 7.54 17.42
N PRO A 211 -7.29 7.60 18.63
CA PRO A 211 -6.59 8.16 19.79
C PRO A 211 -5.60 7.18 20.43
N TYR A 212 -5.43 5.96 19.90
CA TYR A 212 -4.68 4.90 20.57
C TYR A 212 -3.52 4.33 19.75
N ARG A 213 -3.63 4.31 18.43
CA ARG A 213 -2.76 3.44 17.61
C ARG A 213 -1.58 4.17 16.97
N TYR A 214 -1.80 5.33 16.38
CA TYR A 214 -0.83 5.92 15.47
C TYR A 214 -0.22 7.22 16.00
N PRO A 215 1.11 7.43 15.85
CA PRO A 215 1.78 8.61 16.38
C PRO A 215 1.32 9.92 15.73
N TRP A 216 0.75 9.89 14.54
CA TRP A 216 0.15 11.06 13.88
C TRP A 216 -1.28 11.37 14.36
N GLY A 217 -1.81 10.56 15.29
CA GLY A 217 -3.15 10.70 15.84
C GLY A 217 -3.29 11.77 16.94
N PRO A 218 -4.50 11.88 17.53
CA PRO A 218 -4.87 12.96 18.45
C PRO A 218 -4.11 12.96 19.78
N GLN A 219 -3.48 11.85 20.15
CA GLN A 219 -2.61 11.81 21.35
C GLN A 219 -1.36 12.67 21.21
N ASN A 220 -0.94 12.98 19.98
CA ASN A 220 0.28 13.74 19.69
C ASN A 220 0.03 15.01 18.89
N ASN A 221 -1.05 15.07 18.12
CA ASN A 221 -1.27 16.14 17.15
C ASN A 221 -2.72 16.62 17.14
N LYS A 222 -2.92 17.89 16.92
CA LYS A 222 -4.26 18.46 16.72
C LYS A 222 -4.75 18.23 15.29
N PRO A 223 -6.08 18.23 15.05
CA PRO A 223 -6.65 18.08 13.72
C PRO A 223 -6.10 19.08 12.70
N GLU A 224 -6.00 20.36 13.07
CA GLU A 224 -5.46 21.40 12.20
C GLU A 224 -3.97 21.21 11.85
N GLU A 225 -3.19 20.58 12.74
CA GLU A 225 -1.78 20.27 12.47
C GLU A 225 -1.66 19.13 11.46
N PHE A 226 -2.53 18.11 11.55
CA PHE A 226 -2.61 17.05 10.57
C PHE A 226 -3.05 17.57 9.19
N ILE A 227 -4.11 18.40 9.15
CA ILE A 227 -4.57 19.05 7.90
C ILE A 227 -3.43 19.82 7.24
N ALA A 228 -2.75 20.66 8.00
CA ALA A 228 -1.65 21.48 7.48
C ALA A 228 -0.50 20.60 6.95
N ALA A 229 -0.15 19.51 7.66
CA ALA A 229 0.85 18.55 7.20
C ALA A 229 0.43 17.87 5.89
N TRP A 230 -0.80 17.38 5.81
CA TRP A 230 -1.35 16.77 4.60
C TRP A 230 -1.27 17.73 3.40
N GLN A 231 -1.76 18.97 3.58
CA GLN A 231 -1.76 19.99 2.53
C GLN A 231 -0.33 20.34 2.10
N HIS A 232 0.60 20.42 3.04
CA HIS A 232 2.02 20.67 2.77
C HIS A 232 2.63 19.53 1.94
N VAL A 233 2.44 18.27 2.33
CA VAL A 233 2.93 17.10 1.57
C VAL A 233 2.41 17.14 0.13
N VAL A 234 1.10 17.33 -0.07
CA VAL A 234 0.53 17.43 -1.43
C VAL A 234 1.14 18.59 -2.21
N GLN A 235 1.40 19.73 -1.55
CA GLN A 235 2.02 20.89 -2.21
C GLN A 235 3.48 20.61 -2.60
N VAL A 236 4.26 19.91 -1.76
CA VAL A 236 5.63 19.49 -2.10
C VAL A 236 5.63 18.62 -3.35
N PHE A 237 4.72 17.63 -3.45
CA PHE A 237 4.59 16.81 -4.65
C PHE A 237 4.26 17.65 -5.89
N LYS A 238 3.35 18.61 -5.79
CA LYS A 238 3.03 19.53 -6.89
C LYS A 238 4.24 20.36 -7.30
N ASN A 239 4.99 20.90 -6.33
CA ASN A 239 6.18 21.71 -6.58
C ASN A 239 7.29 20.91 -7.27
N ARG A 240 7.35 19.59 -7.06
CA ARG A 240 8.27 18.66 -7.73
C ARG A 240 7.70 18.10 -9.04
N ASN A 241 6.54 18.56 -9.49
CA ASN A 241 5.81 18.08 -10.68
C ASN A 241 5.49 16.57 -10.64
N ALA A 242 5.23 16.02 -9.46
CA ALA A 242 4.76 14.65 -9.25
C ALA A 242 3.22 14.61 -9.29
N TYR A 243 2.64 14.83 -10.47
CA TYR A 243 1.18 14.90 -10.68
C TYR A 243 0.51 13.53 -10.87
N ASN A 244 1.30 12.48 -10.89
CA ASN A 244 0.84 11.10 -11.08
C ASN A 244 0.37 10.43 -9.78
N VAL A 245 -0.02 11.20 -8.77
CA VAL A 245 -0.51 10.71 -7.48
C VAL A 245 -2.00 10.92 -7.33
N ILE A 246 -2.69 9.88 -6.85
CA ILE A 246 -4.09 9.91 -6.41
C ILE A 246 -4.10 9.79 -4.88
N TRP A 247 -4.65 10.80 -4.21
CA TRP A 247 -4.59 10.93 -2.76
C TRP A 247 -5.80 10.29 -2.07
N VAL A 248 -5.54 9.35 -1.17
CA VAL A 248 -6.57 8.62 -0.41
C VAL A 248 -6.53 9.05 1.06
N TRP A 249 -7.54 9.80 1.49
CA TRP A 249 -7.73 10.15 2.89
C TRP A 249 -8.57 9.05 3.57
N ALA A 250 -8.05 8.42 4.61
CA ALA A 250 -8.65 7.24 5.22
C ALA A 250 -8.78 7.39 6.74
N PRO A 251 -9.88 7.96 7.25
CA PRO A 251 -10.16 8.06 8.67
C PRO A 251 -10.64 6.73 9.25
N GLN A 252 -10.62 6.61 10.59
CA GLN A 252 -11.27 5.55 11.34
C GLN A 252 -12.70 6.01 11.74
N PRO A 253 -13.75 5.56 11.04
CA PRO A 253 -15.10 6.08 11.24
C PRO A 253 -15.74 5.65 12.56
N ALA A 254 -15.20 4.63 13.24
CA ALA A 254 -15.67 4.21 14.56
C ALA A 254 -15.38 5.26 15.64
N TYR A 255 -14.32 6.07 15.46
CA TYR A 255 -14.05 7.20 16.33
C TYR A 255 -14.72 8.47 15.79
N LEU A 256 -15.29 9.26 16.70
CA LEU A 256 -15.90 10.54 16.37
C LEU A 256 -14.85 11.55 15.88
N HIS A 257 -15.30 12.73 15.45
CA HIS A 257 -14.44 13.87 15.09
C HIS A 257 -13.56 13.69 13.83
N TYR A 258 -13.65 12.60 13.08
CA TYR A 258 -12.82 12.42 11.88
C TYR A 258 -13.02 13.53 10.82
N LYS A 259 -14.19 14.18 10.78
CA LYS A 259 -14.45 15.30 9.87
C LYS A 259 -13.52 16.49 10.12
N GLU A 260 -13.07 16.67 11.36
CA GLU A 260 -12.15 17.73 11.77
C GLU A 260 -10.75 17.55 11.14
N TYR A 261 -10.43 16.32 10.66
CA TYR A 261 -9.18 15.97 10.02
C TYR A 261 -9.25 16.01 8.48
N TYR A 262 -10.36 16.48 7.90
CA TYR A 262 -10.49 16.47 6.43
C TYR A 262 -9.69 17.60 5.78
N PRO A 263 -8.70 17.27 4.92
CA PRO A 263 -7.79 18.27 4.36
C PRO A 263 -8.43 19.22 3.33
N GLY A 264 -9.64 18.91 2.91
CA GLY A 264 -10.38 19.67 1.90
C GLY A 264 -10.33 19.05 0.50
N ASN A 265 -11.35 19.35 -0.29
CA ASN A 265 -11.62 18.71 -1.58
C ASN A 265 -10.49 18.83 -2.62
N ARG A 266 -9.64 19.86 -2.52
CA ARG A 266 -8.51 20.08 -3.44
C ARG A 266 -7.32 19.17 -3.18
N TYR A 267 -7.31 18.50 -2.02
CA TYR A 267 -6.20 17.71 -1.53
C TYR A 267 -6.53 16.24 -1.39
N VAL A 268 -7.78 15.84 -1.65
CA VAL A 268 -8.28 14.48 -1.50
C VAL A 268 -8.98 14.06 -2.79
N ASP A 269 -8.58 12.91 -3.35
CA ASP A 269 -9.23 12.29 -4.49
C ASP A 269 -10.21 11.19 -4.05
N TRP A 270 -9.87 10.42 -3.01
CA TRP A 270 -10.65 9.32 -2.48
C TRP A 270 -10.81 9.38 -0.97
N VAL A 271 -11.94 8.87 -0.48
CA VAL A 271 -12.14 8.58 0.94
C VAL A 271 -12.00 7.08 1.17
N GLY A 272 -11.00 6.69 1.96
CA GLY A 272 -10.74 5.31 2.35
C GLY A 272 -11.30 4.96 3.72
N VAL A 273 -11.50 3.68 3.98
CA VAL A 273 -11.93 3.17 5.30
C VAL A 273 -11.53 1.70 5.45
N ALA A 274 -11.11 1.30 6.65
CA ALA A 274 -10.95 -0.11 6.99
C ALA A 274 -12.31 -0.74 7.36
N ALA A 275 -12.53 -1.99 6.95
CA ALA A 275 -13.71 -2.79 7.27
C ALA A 275 -13.28 -4.19 7.74
N LEU A 276 -12.75 -4.27 8.95
CA LEU A 276 -12.21 -5.48 9.56
C LEU A 276 -13.15 -6.02 10.64
N ASN A 277 -13.61 -7.26 10.47
CA ASN A 277 -14.41 -7.97 11.46
C ASN A 277 -13.51 -8.83 12.36
N TYR A 278 -13.20 -8.32 13.53
CA TYR A 278 -12.37 -9.01 14.54
C TYR A 278 -13.09 -10.21 15.19
N GLY A 279 -14.39 -10.38 14.94
CA GLY A 279 -15.18 -11.42 15.62
C GLY A 279 -15.12 -11.24 17.14
N THR A 280 -14.97 -12.34 17.86
CA THR A 280 -14.90 -12.35 19.33
C THR A 280 -13.48 -12.46 19.87
N VAL A 281 -12.47 -12.02 19.12
CA VAL A 281 -11.05 -12.13 19.52
C VAL A 281 -10.72 -11.23 20.70
N ALA A 282 -11.26 -10.02 20.74
CA ALA A 282 -11.00 -9.06 21.79
C ALA A 282 -12.24 -8.88 22.71
N PRO A 283 -12.06 -8.54 24.00
CA PRO A 283 -13.17 -8.31 24.93
C PRO A 283 -14.14 -7.21 24.50
N TRP A 284 -13.64 -6.22 23.75
CA TRP A 284 -14.43 -5.10 23.21
C TRP A 284 -15.15 -5.45 21.90
N SER A 285 -14.88 -6.63 21.33
CA SER A 285 -15.34 -7.05 20.00
C SER A 285 -16.42 -8.11 20.11
N LYS A 286 -17.35 -8.10 19.14
CA LYS A 286 -18.35 -9.12 18.88
C LYS A 286 -18.31 -9.48 17.39
N TRP A 287 -19.06 -10.49 16.99
CA TRP A 287 -19.29 -10.73 15.57
C TRP A 287 -20.13 -9.60 14.95
N TRP A 288 -19.46 -8.72 14.22
CA TRP A 288 -20.08 -7.58 13.57
C TRP A 288 -20.51 -7.96 12.14
N SER A 289 -21.71 -7.58 11.73
CA SER A 289 -22.10 -7.64 10.32
C SER A 289 -21.35 -6.58 9.52
N PHE A 290 -21.24 -6.78 8.21
CA PHE A 290 -20.67 -5.77 7.30
C PHE A 290 -21.42 -4.42 7.39
N LYS A 291 -22.76 -4.46 7.55
CA LYS A 291 -23.57 -3.26 7.75
C LYS A 291 -23.17 -2.51 9.01
N GLU A 292 -22.87 -3.18 10.10
CA GLU A 292 -22.44 -2.52 11.36
C GLU A 292 -21.06 -1.92 11.22
N ILE A 293 -20.12 -2.57 10.50
CA ILE A 293 -18.74 -2.11 10.33
C ILE A 293 -18.64 -0.99 9.31
N PHE A 294 -19.30 -1.10 8.17
CA PHE A 294 -19.20 -0.17 7.06
C PHE A 294 -20.51 0.59 6.79
N GLY A 295 -21.61 -0.11 6.67
CA GLY A 295 -22.87 0.47 6.21
C GLY A 295 -23.39 1.60 7.07
N ASN A 296 -23.23 1.52 8.39
CA ASN A 296 -23.65 2.57 9.32
C ASN A 296 -22.86 3.87 9.16
N TYR A 297 -21.65 3.80 8.59
CA TYR A 297 -20.79 4.95 8.36
C TYR A 297 -20.85 5.47 6.92
N TYR A 298 -21.37 4.68 5.99
CA TYR A 298 -21.38 4.98 4.56
C TYR A 298 -21.90 6.38 4.26
N ASN A 299 -23.10 6.73 4.73
CA ASN A 299 -23.71 8.05 4.46
C ASN A 299 -22.87 9.19 5.03
N ARG A 300 -22.18 8.97 6.16
CA ARG A 300 -21.31 9.97 6.79
C ARG A 300 -20.01 10.19 6.02
N LEU A 301 -19.54 9.18 5.30
CA LEU A 301 -18.36 9.27 4.43
C LEU A 301 -18.75 9.79 3.04
N ALA A 302 -19.91 9.42 2.55
CA ALA A 302 -20.43 9.82 1.24
C ALA A 302 -20.64 11.35 1.11
N VAL A 303 -20.83 12.07 2.22
CA VAL A 303 -21.01 13.55 2.23
C VAL A 303 -19.80 14.32 1.69
N PHE A 304 -18.62 13.71 1.66
CA PHE A 304 -17.42 14.33 1.08
C PHE A 304 -17.47 14.40 -0.45
N GLY A 305 -18.44 13.72 -1.12
CA GLY A 305 -18.62 13.76 -2.57
C GLY A 305 -17.48 13.09 -3.35
N LYS A 306 -16.69 12.24 -2.69
CA LYS A 306 -15.57 11.50 -3.27
C LYS A 306 -15.94 10.03 -3.45
N PRO A 307 -15.32 9.30 -4.39
CA PRO A 307 -15.45 7.85 -4.43
C PRO A 307 -14.93 7.25 -3.13
N LEU A 308 -15.62 6.23 -2.64
CA LEU A 308 -15.24 5.52 -1.43
C LEU A 308 -14.43 4.27 -1.77
N MET A 309 -13.48 3.97 -0.89
CA MET A 309 -12.63 2.78 -0.96
C MET A 309 -12.62 2.06 0.39
N ILE A 310 -12.92 0.76 0.38
CA ILE A 310 -12.54 -0.08 1.52
C ILE A 310 -11.08 -0.46 1.31
N THR A 311 -10.20 0.15 2.11
CA THR A 311 -8.74 -0.03 1.98
C THR A 311 -8.24 -1.31 2.63
N GLU A 312 -9.02 -1.87 3.55
CA GLU A 312 -8.73 -3.11 4.27
C GLU A 312 -10.04 -3.84 4.53
N MET A 313 -10.34 -4.87 3.76
CA MET A 313 -11.51 -5.72 3.98
C MET A 313 -11.10 -7.10 4.47
N GLY A 314 -11.55 -7.47 5.65
CA GLY A 314 -11.24 -8.76 6.25
C GLY A 314 -12.24 -9.19 7.30
N SER A 315 -12.32 -10.49 7.54
CA SER A 315 -13.05 -11.06 8.65
C SER A 315 -12.27 -12.24 9.21
N LEU A 316 -12.08 -12.28 10.52
CA LEU A 316 -11.57 -13.47 11.19
C LEU A 316 -12.64 -14.58 11.15
N THR A 317 -12.26 -15.79 11.56
CA THR A 317 -13.18 -16.94 11.65
C THR A 317 -13.82 -17.09 13.02
N VAL A 318 -13.35 -16.32 14.02
CA VAL A 318 -13.72 -16.47 15.42
C VAL A 318 -15.05 -15.75 15.70
N GLY A 319 -16.04 -16.51 16.14
CA GLY A 319 -17.34 -16.00 16.57
C GLY A 319 -18.43 -16.01 15.50
N GLY A 320 -18.12 -16.45 14.25
CA GLY A 320 -19.14 -16.52 13.20
C GLY A 320 -18.67 -17.15 11.89
N ASN A 321 -19.47 -17.01 10.86
CA ASN A 321 -19.19 -17.58 9.54
C ASN A 321 -18.63 -16.54 8.58
N ARG A 322 -17.31 -16.58 8.38
CA ARG A 322 -16.56 -15.66 7.49
C ARG A 322 -17.07 -15.71 6.04
N THR A 323 -17.35 -16.90 5.51
CA THR A 323 -17.87 -17.06 4.14
C THR A 323 -19.20 -16.33 3.96
N GLN A 324 -20.11 -16.49 4.92
CA GLN A 324 -21.40 -15.81 4.89
C GLN A 324 -21.26 -14.29 5.05
N TRP A 325 -20.32 -13.84 5.86
CA TRP A 325 -20.02 -12.42 6.05
C TRP A 325 -19.57 -11.76 4.74
N PHE A 326 -18.60 -12.36 4.03
CA PHE A 326 -18.15 -11.87 2.73
C PHE A 326 -19.25 -11.91 1.68
N LYS A 327 -20.04 -13.01 1.66
CA LYS A 327 -21.16 -13.13 0.74
C LYS A 327 -22.17 -12.00 0.93
N GLN A 328 -22.61 -11.75 2.16
CA GLN A 328 -23.56 -10.68 2.48
C GLN A 328 -22.99 -9.29 2.16
N ALA A 329 -21.70 -9.07 2.41
CA ALA A 329 -21.04 -7.85 2.03
C ALA A 329 -21.14 -7.63 0.52
N PHE A 330 -20.63 -8.55 -0.29
CA PHE A 330 -20.58 -8.41 -1.75
C PHE A 330 -21.96 -8.39 -2.41
N ASP A 331 -22.93 -9.10 -1.89
CA ASP A 331 -24.33 -9.04 -2.36
C ASP A 331 -24.96 -7.64 -2.13
N SER A 332 -24.47 -6.89 -1.15
CA SER A 332 -25.02 -5.58 -0.79
C SER A 332 -24.30 -4.39 -1.46
N LEU A 333 -23.07 -4.56 -1.96
CA LEU A 333 -22.23 -3.46 -2.40
C LEU A 333 -22.80 -2.63 -3.56
N PRO A 334 -23.33 -3.22 -4.65
CA PRO A 334 -23.70 -2.43 -5.83
C PRO A 334 -24.89 -1.51 -5.57
N GLU A 335 -25.89 -1.96 -4.82
CA GLU A 335 -27.15 -1.26 -4.65
C GLU A 335 -27.15 -0.32 -3.45
N LYS A 336 -26.58 -0.79 -2.32
CA LYS A 336 -26.67 -0.05 -1.05
C LYS A 336 -25.61 1.02 -0.92
N TYR A 337 -24.49 0.89 -1.66
CA TYR A 337 -23.31 1.74 -1.47
C TYR A 337 -22.76 2.27 -2.81
N PRO A 338 -23.56 3.05 -3.58
CA PRO A 338 -23.24 3.42 -4.96
C PRO A 338 -21.97 4.28 -5.13
N GLN A 339 -21.47 4.93 -4.08
CA GLN A 339 -20.19 5.65 -4.14
C GLN A 339 -18.98 4.76 -3.81
N LEU A 340 -19.19 3.51 -3.37
CA LEU A 340 -18.09 2.57 -3.16
C LEU A 340 -17.57 2.10 -4.52
N ARG A 341 -16.33 2.49 -4.83
CA ARG A 341 -15.67 2.24 -6.13
C ARG A 341 -14.42 1.38 -6.01
N SER A 342 -14.01 1.02 -4.79
CA SER A 342 -12.90 0.09 -4.60
C SER A 342 -13.03 -0.71 -3.32
N VAL A 343 -12.56 -1.97 -3.37
CA VAL A 343 -12.45 -2.87 -2.22
C VAL A 343 -11.12 -3.59 -2.29
N LEU A 344 -10.29 -3.44 -1.26
CA LEU A 344 -9.04 -4.15 -1.11
C LEU A 344 -9.16 -5.22 -0.01
N PHE A 345 -8.84 -6.46 -0.37
CA PHE A 345 -8.76 -7.56 0.58
C PHE A 345 -7.50 -7.42 1.42
N PHE A 346 -7.62 -7.61 2.72
CA PHE A 346 -6.51 -7.57 3.66
C PHE A 346 -6.07 -9.01 3.98
N ASN A 347 -5.00 -9.46 3.33
CA ASN A 347 -4.43 -10.80 3.49
C ASN A 347 -3.15 -10.73 4.32
N ASP A 348 -3.28 -10.40 5.60
CA ASP A 348 -2.22 -10.55 6.57
C ASP A 348 -2.46 -11.82 7.41
N ASN A 349 -1.53 -12.74 7.36
CA ASN A 349 -1.60 -13.98 8.13
C ASN A 349 -0.81 -13.93 9.44
N ASN A 350 -0.25 -12.77 9.77
CA ASN A 350 0.55 -12.55 10.97
C ASN A 350 0.40 -11.12 11.50
N ASP A 351 -0.83 -10.62 11.52
CA ASP A 351 -1.12 -9.29 12.05
C ASP A 351 -1.02 -9.29 13.58
N ASN A 352 -0.04 -8.55 14.09
CA ASN A 352 0.27 -8.44 15.52
C ASN A 352 -0.30 -7.16 16.15
N THR A 353 -1.36 -6.61 15.62
CA THR A 353 -2.00 -5.39 16.17
C THR A 353 -2.68 -5.62 17.51
N THR A 354 -2.94 -6.87 17.91
CA THR A 354 -3.45 -7.23 19.24
C THR A 354 -2.33 -7.76 20.11
N LEU A 355 -2.28 -7.32 21.36
CA LEU A 355 -1.19 -7.63 22.31
C LEU A 355 -0.98 -9.12 22.60
N ASN A 356 -1.95 -9.98 22.37
CA ASN A 356 -1.94 -11.36 22.86
C ASN A 356 -2.08 -12.44 21.81
N LYS A 357 -2.32 -12.08 20.53
CA LYS A 357 -2.52 -13.06 19.45
C LYS A 357 -2.15 -12.46 18.11
N SER A 358 -1.42 -13.22 17.31
CA SER A 358 -1.32 -12.97 15.88
C SER A 358 -2.65 -13.29 15.21
N LEU A 359 -3.15 -12.39 14.38
CA LEU A 359 -4.41 -12.54 13.67
C LEU A 359 -4.16 -12.99 12.23
N ASP A 360 -4.96 -13.94 11.78
CA ASP A 360 -4.93 -14.42 10.39
C ASP A 360 -6.17 -13.92 9.63
N TRP A 361 -5.98 -12.89 8.82
CA TRP A 361 -6.99 -12.31 7.93
C TRP A 361 -7.05 -12.99 6.57
N SER A 362 -6.08 -13.88 6.27
CA SER A 362 -5.93 -14.46 4.94
C SER A 362 -7.13 -15.30 4.53
N ILE A 363 -7.58 -15.07 3.30
CA ILE A 363 -8.61 -15.88 2.62
C ILE A 363 -8.07 -16.59 1.39
N LEU A 364 -6.75 -16.53 1.15
CA LEU A 364 -6.09 -17.04 -0.05
C LEU A 364 -6.39 -18.51 -0.35
N TYR A 365 -6.47 -19.32 0.70
CA TYR A 365 -6.72 -20.75 0.60
C TYR A 365 -8.13 -21.16 1.07
N ASP A 366 -8.95 -20.18 1.42
CA ASP A 366 -10.35 -20.39 1.78
C ASP A 366 -11.22 -20.48 0.51
N THR A 367 -11.30 -21.69 -0.03
CA THR A 367 -12.02 -21.95 -1.29
C THR A 367 -13.50 -21.62 -1.20
N ALA A 368 -14.12 -21.84 -0.03
CA ALA A 368 -15.53 -21.53 0.20
C ALA A 368 -15.79 -20.03 0.16
N THR A 369 -14.97 -19.26 0.86
CA THR A 369 -15.07 -17.78 0.89
C THR A 369 -14.77 -17.19 -0.49
N CYS A 370 -13.71 -17.61 -1.16
CA CYS A 370 -13.37 -17.14 -2.51
C CYS A 370 -14.49 -17.48 -3.52
N LYS A 371 -15.10 -18.67 -3.43
CA LYS A 371 -16.24 -19.07 -4.28
C LYS A 371 -17.47 -18.19 -4.01
N ALA A 372 -17.78 -17.90 -2.75
CA ALA A 372 -18.90 -17.04 -2.38
C ALA A 372 -18.71 -15.62 -2.94
N ILE A 373 -17.54 -14.99 -2.71
CA ILE A 373 -17.18 -13.66 -3.25
C ILE A 373 -17.34 -13.66 -4.77
N ARG A 374 -16.72 -14.62 -5.47
CA ARG A 374 -16.78 -14.73 -6.93
C ARG A 374 -18.21 -14.85 -7.45
N THR A 375 -19.06 -15.62 -6.77
CA THR A 375 -20.46 -15.78 -7.17
C THR A 375 -21.22 -14.47 -7.02
N SER A 376 -21.06 -13.77 -5.90
CA SER A 376 -21.70 -12.48 -5.66
C SER A 376 -21.27 -11.42 -6.68
N ILE A 377 -19.96 -11.33 -6.98
CA ILE A 377 -19.47 -10.42 -8.00
C ILE A 377 -20.12 -10.68 -9.36
N ARG A 378 -20.26 -11.94 -9.79
CA ARG A 378 -20.83 -12.29 -11.08
C ARG A 378 -22.33 -12.07 -11.18
N THR A 379 -23.06 -12.28 -10.10
CA THR A 379 -24.53 -12.21 -10.11
C THR A 379 -25.06 -10.81 -9.85
N THR A 380 -24.39 -10.03 -9.01
CA THR A 380 -24.90 -8.73 -8.53
C THR A 380 -24.25 -7.53 -9.21
N TRP A 381 -23.06 -7.70 -9.81
CA TRP A 381 -22.31 -6.58 -10.37
C TRP A 381 -22.56 -6.43 -11.87
N LYS A 382 -23.28 -5.35 -12.26
CA LYS A 382 -23.50 -4.99 -13.67
C LYS A 382 -22.19 -4.65 -14.43
N PHE A 383 -21.09 -4.48 -13.72
CA PHE A 383 -19.78 -4.04 -14.22
C PHE A 383 -18.71 -5.14 -14.15
N SER A 384 -19.10 -6.43 -14.20
CA SER A 384 -18.10 -7.50 -14.34
C SER A 384 -17.38 -7.37 -15.69
N PRO A 385 -16.06 -7.44 -15.74
CA PRO A 385 -15.31 -7.42 -17.01
C PRO A 385 -15.77 -8.47 -18.01
N GLU A 386 -16.24 -9.63 -17.54
CA GLU A 386 -16.78 -10.69 -18.39
C GLU A 386 -18.14 -10.35 -19.02
N LYS A 387 -18.91 -9.39 -18.48
CA LYS A 387 -20.17 -8.93 -19.09
C LYS A 387 -19.98 -7.86 -20.17
N GLN A 388 -18.87 -7.13 -20.15
CA GLN A 388 -18.57 -6.16 -21.20
C GLN A 388 -18.09 -6.83 -22.49
N GLU A 389 -17.42 -7.99 -22.43
CA GLU A 389 -17.01 -8.75 -23.63
C GLU A 389 -18.17 -9.46 -24.33
N THR A 390 -19.24 -9.81 -23.60
CA THR A 390 -20.40 -10.50 -24.22
C THR A 390 -21.41 -9.53 -24.86
N ASP A 391 -21.42 -8.26 -24.45
CA ASP A 391 -22.35 -7.27 -25.03
C ASP A 391 -21.76 -6.57 -26.29
N THR A 392 -20.45 -6.75 -26.57
CA THR A 392 -19.79 -6.20 -27.76
C THR A 392 -19.77 -7.17 -28.97
N ILE A 393 -20.30 -8.39 -28.80
CA ILE A 393 -20.39 -9.42 -29.87
C ILE A 393 -21.86 -9.73 -30.20
N ARG A 394 -22.71 -8.73 -30.18
CA ARG A 394 -24.06 -8.83 -30.80
C ARG A 394 -24.27 -7.71 -31.82
#